data_965545ea896a98829d966717fb20b357
#
_entry.id   965545ea896a98829d966717fb20b357
#
_cell.length_a   1.000
_cell.length_b   1.000
_cell.length_c   1.000
_cell.angle_alpha   90.00
_cell.angle_beta   90.00
_cell.angle_gamma   90.00
#
_symmetry.space_group_name_H-M   'P 1'
#
loop_
_entity.id
_entity.type
_entity.pdbx_description
1 polymer ?
#
loop_
_entity_poly.entity_id
_entity_poly.type
_entity_poly.pdbx_seq_one_letter_code
_entity_poly.pdbx_strand_id
1 'polypeptide(L)'
;MRKILWSSLLFFCGTLLNACQPGNRLPAVVITTSAGEITATIDTVRAPISGANFMKLVDAGAYDTGATFYRVVRPDNQPDNDVKIDVIQGGLRNDSSVGNLPPIAHETTDPTGLNHLDGTLSRARSETGSASSEFFICIGDQPELDFNGKRNPDGQGFAAFGRVTEGMDVVRRIQQLQDSMQILTEPVKIVSIRRVQ
;
A
#
# COMPACT_ATOMS: atom_id res chain seq x y z
N MET A 1 -34.62 48.76 -59.97
CA MET A 1 -33.29 48.75 -59.35
C MET A 1 -33.33 47.87 -58.11
N ARG A 2 -32.91 46.59 -58.21
CA ARG A 2 -32.88 45.60 -57.12
C ARG A 2 -31.50 45.59 -56.50
N LYS A 3 -31.38 45.90 -55.23
CA LYS A 3 -30.15 45.81 -54.46
C LYS A 3 -30.03 44.39 -53.90
N ILE A 4 -28.97 43.67 -54.32
CA ILE A 4 -28.61 42.35 -53.77
C ILE A 4 -27.73 42.59 -52.56
N LEU A 5 -28.21 42.16 -51.35
CA LEU A 5 -27.39 42.09 -50.15
C LEU A 5 -26.63 40.72 -50.16
N TRP A 6 -25.33 40.80 -50.18
CA TRP A 6 -24.49 39.63 -49.89
C TRP A 6 -24.32 39.51 -48.37
N SER A 7 -24.86 38.43 -47.80
CA SER A 7 -24.63 38.02 -46.41
C SER A 7 -23.40 37.14 -46.37
N SER A 8 -22.31 37.63 -45.80
CA SER A 8 -21.08 36.85 -45.54
C SER A 8 -21.28 36.01 -44.28
N LEU A 9 -21.40 34.70 -44.46
CA LEU A 9 -21.44 33.69 -43.38
C LEU A 9 -20.00 33.36 -42.94
N LEU A 10 -19.55 33.93 -41.83
CA LEU A 10 -18.30 33.59 -41.16
C LEU A 10 -18.45 32.24 -40.47
N PHE A 11 -17.78 31.21 -41.05
CA PHE A 11 -17.67 29.87 -40.45
C PHE A 11 -16.59 29.95 -39.35
N PHE A 12 -17.01 29.99 -38.11
CA PHE A 12 -16.13 29.94 -36.94
C PHE A 12 -15.78 28.46 -36.70
N CYS A 13 -14.63 28.03 -37.25
CA CYS A 13 -14.08 26.69 -37.00
C CYS A 13 -13.48 26.64 -35.57
N GLY A 14 -14.31 26.26 -34.62
CA GLY A 14 -13.87 26.04 -33.23
C GLY A 14 -12.98 24.78 -33.17
N THR A 15 -11.67 24.95 -33.08
CA THR A 15 -10.77 23.86 -32.72
C THR A 15 -11.01 23.46 -31.28
N LEU A 16 -11.68 22.31 -31.05
CA LEU A 16 -11.77 21.64 -29.76
C LEU A 16 -10.35 21.15 -29.38
N LEU A 17 -9.66 21.95 -28.59
CA LEU A 17 -8.48 21.51 -27.86
C LEU A 17 -8.95 20.45 -26.85
N ASN A 18 -8.82 19.17 -27.21
CA ASN A 18 -8.85 18.08 -26.25
C ASN A 18 -7.64 18.26 -25.33
N ALA A 19 -7.83 18.99 -24.23
CA ALA A 19 -6.90 18.97 -23.12
C ALA A 19 -6.92 17.53 -22.58
N CYS A 20 -5.88 16.75 -22.88
CA CYS A 20 -5.59 15.51 -22.15
C CYS A 20 -5.49 15.92 -20.68
N GLN A 21 -6.52 15.67 -19.89
CA GLN A 21 -6.41 15.72 -18.44
C GLN A 21 -5.37 14.68 -18.06
N PRO A 22 -4.31 15.02 -17.29
CA PRO A 22 -3.43 14.02 -16.76
C PRO A 22 -4.30 13.09 -15.92
N GLY A 23 -4.49 11.86 -16.40
CA GLY A 23 -5.23 10.85 -15.65
C GLY A 23 -4.63 10.80 -14.25
N ASN A 24 -5.49 10.76 -13.23
CA ASN A 24 -5.12 10.72 -11.83
C ASN A 24 -4.35 9.40 -11.56
N ARG A 25 -3.05 9.37 -11.96
CA ARG A 25 -2.20 8.21 -11.76
C ARG A 25 -1.97 8.06 -10.26
N LEU A 26 -2.27 6.88 -9.75
CA LEU A 26 -1.94 6.54 -8.38
C LEU A 26 -0.43 6.69 -8.17
N PRO A 27 0.01 7.27 -7.05
CA PRO A 27 1.43 7.34 -6.73
C PRO A 27 2.04 5.94 -6.67
N ALA A 28 3.23 5.79 -7.23
CA ALA A 28 4.01 4.56 -7.15
C ALA A 28 5.27 4.80 -6.32
N VAL A 29 5.74 3.76 -5.66
CA VAL A 29 6.95 3.78 -4.84
C VAL A 29 7.85 2.60 -5.18
N VAL A 30 9.16 2.79 -4.99
CA VAL A 30 10.15 1.71 -4.92
C VAL A 30 10.57 1.54 -3.47
N ILE A 31 10.45 0.33 -2.95
CA ILE A 31 10.97 -0.11 -1.67
C ILE A 31 12.30 -0.80 -1.95
N THR A 32 13.42 -0.13 -1.73
CA THR A 32 14.76 -0.70 -1.87
C THR A 32 15.13 -1.41 -0.58
N THR A 33 15.40 -2.70 -0.66
CA THR A 33 15.78 -3.52 0.50
C THR A 33 17.16 -4.15 0.32
N SER A 34 17.73 -4.71 1.38
CA SER A 34 18.94 -5.53 1.30
C SER A 34 18.74 -6.85 0.54
N ALA A 35 17.50 -7.25 0.24
CA ALA A 35 17.15 -8.47 -0.50
C ALA A 35 16.72 -8.20 -1.96
N GLY A 36 16.59 -6.93 -2.36
CA GLY A 36 16.15 -6.51 -3.70
C GLY A 36 15.11 -5.38 -3.65
N GLU A 37 14.57 -5.03 -4.80
CA GLU A 37 13.60 -3.95 -4.94
C GLU A 37 12.18 -4.49 -5.12
N ILE A 38 11.22 -3.75 -4.57
CA ILE A 38 9.78 -4.02 -4.67
C ILE A 38 9.13 -2.72 -5.13
N THR A 39 8.46 -2.73 -6.27
CA THR A 39 7.67 -1.58 -6.75
C THR A 39 6.21 -1.78 -6.41
N ALA A 40 5.55 -0.73 -5.92
CA ALA A 40 4.14 -0.78 -5.56
C ALA A 40 3.40 0.51 -5.95
N THR A 41 2.14 0.38 -6.32
CA THR A 41 1.20 1.51 -6.42
C THR A 41 0.45 1.69 -5.10
N ILE A 42 0.21 2.95 -4.72
CA ILE A 42 -0.46 3.33 -3.48
C ILE A 42 -1.80 3.97 -3.83
N ASP A 43 -2.89 3.40 -3.37
CA ASP A 43 -4.23 3.90 -3.67
C ASP A 43 -4.65 4.98 -2.65
N THR A 44 -4.24 6.20 -2.93
CA THR A 44 -4.62 7.37 -2.13
C THR A 44 -6.02 7.89 -2.44
N VAL A 45 -6.71 7.29 -3.42
CA VAL A 45 -8.08 7.67 -3.82
C VAL A 45 -9.11 6.86 -3.07
N ARG A 46 -8.98 5.52 -3.08
CA ARG A 46 -9.92 4.61 -2.39
C ARG A 46 -9.57 4.42 -0.92
N ALA A 47 -8.28 4.49 -0.56
CA ALA A 47 -7.80 4.45 0.83
C ALA A 47 -7.10 5.78 1.20
N PRO A 48 -7.83 6.91 1.28
CA PRO A 48 -7.24 8.22 1.46
C PRO A 48 -6.53 8.39 2.82
N ILE A 49 -6.97 7.71 3.88
CA ILE A 49 -6.32 7.80 5.19
C ILE A 49 -5.04 6.95 5.21
N SER A 50 -5.15 5.68 4.86
CA SER A 50 -4.04 4.71 4.92
C SER A 50 -2.98 5.00 3.87
N GLY A 51 -3.40 5.26 2.62
CA GLY A 51 -2.53 5.59 1.52
C GLY A 51 -1.81 6.93 1.71
N ALA A 52 -2.55 8.00 2.09
CA ALA A 52 -1.92 9.30 2.31
C ALA A 52 -0.97 9.30 3.52
N ASN A 53 -1.29 8.58 4.61
CA ASN A 53 -0.37 8.42 5.73
C ASN A 53 0.91 7.71 5.29
N PHE A 54 0.82 6.63 4.50
CA PHE A 54 2.00 5.95 3.98
C PHE A 54 2.85 6.89 3.14
N MET A 55 2.25 7.61 2.20
CA MET A 55 2.96 8.56 1.34
C MET A 55 3.60 9.70 2.13
N LYS A 56 2.95 10.19 3.20
CA LYS A 56 3.52 11.20 4.10
C LYS A 56 4.81 10.70 4.77
N LEU A 57 4.82 9.46 5.24
CA LEU A 57 6.02 8.84 5.83
C LEU A 57 7.13 8.64 4.79
N VAL A 58 6.77 8.23 3.57
CA VAL A 58 7.70 8.10 2.44
C VAL A 58 8.32 9.47 2.09
N ASP A 59 7.51 10.50 1.94
CA ASP A 59 7.97 11.85 1.58
C ASP A 59 8.85 12.48 2.68
N ALA A 60 8.62 12.11 3.93
CA ALA A 60 9.44 12.51 5.07
C ALA A 60 10.75 11.69 5.20
N GLY A 61 10.96 10.65 4.37
CA GLY A 61 12.10 9.75 4.49
C GLY A 61 12.10 8.92 5.78
N ALA A 62 10.93 8.73 6.40
CA ALA A 62 10.82 8.06 7.70
C ALA A 62 11.35 6.62 7.68
N TYR A 63 11.24 5.93 6.55
CA TYR A 63 11.70 4.56 6.39
C TYR A 63 13.20 4.40 6.07
N ASP A 64 13.96 5.49 5.93
CA ASP A 64 15.37 5.44 5.52
C ASP A 64 16.31 5.05 6.66
N THR A 65 15.84 5.21 7.89
CA THR A 65 16.63 4.92 9.08
C THR A 65 15.90 3.92 9.96
N GLY A 66 16.42 2.70 10.05
CA GLY A 66 15.95 1.69 10.99
C GLY A 66 14.76 0.84 10.54
N ALA A 67 14.10 1.15 9.42
CA ALA A 67 13.00 0.33 8.92
C ALA A 67 13.48 -1.03 8.43
N THR A 68 12.71 -2.08 8.71
CA THR A 68 13.02 -3.46 8.30
C THR A 68 11.75 -4.24 7.99
N PHE A 69 11.86 -5.27 7.15
CA PHE A 69 10.96 -6.41 7.24
C PHE A 69 11.50 -7.32 8.34
N TYR A 70 10.73 -7.51 9.39
CA TYR A 70 11.16 -8.21 10.59
C TYR A 70 10.31 -9.42 10.96
N ARG A 71 9.14 -9.56 10.33
CA ARG A 71 8.20 -10.64 10.63
C ARG A 71 7.72 -11.29 9.34
N VAL A 72 7.66 -12.61 9.34
CA VAL A 72 7.10 -13.43 8.27
C VAL A 72 6.05 -14.37 8.86
N VAL A 73 4.91 -14.41 8.21
CA VAL A 73 3.80 -15.28 8.62
C VAL A 73 3.53 -16.24 7.50
N ARG A 74 3.61 -17.54 7.78
CA ARG A 74 3.37 -18.64 6.85
C ARG A 74 2.38 -19.63 7.46
N PRO A 75 1.72 -20.47 6.66
CA PRO A 75 0.81 -21.49 7.20
C PRO A 75 1.44 -22.41 8.25
N ASP A 76 2.73 -22.69 8.13
CA ASP A 76 3.49 -23.63 8.98
C ASP A 76 4.03 -23.01 10.29
N ASN A 77 4.09 -21.67 10.41
CA ASN A 77 4.59 -20.98 11.61
C ASN A 77 3.52 -20.29 12.46
N GLN A 78 2.26 -20.72 12.35
CA GLN A 78 1.11 -20.18 13.10
C GLN A 78 0.37 -21.28 13.88
N PRO A 79 1.02 -22.03 14.80
CA PRO A 79 0.40 -23.19 15.45
C PRO A 79 -0.87 -22.83 16.20
N ASP A 80 -0.91 -21.66 16.84
CA ASP A 80 -1.98 -21.22 17.74
C ASP A 80 -3.07 -20.40 17.03
N ASN A 81 -3.13 -20.43 15.70
CA ASN A 81 -4.13 -19.68 14.94
C ASN A 81 -4.82 -20.58 13.91
N ASP A 82 -6.12 -20.77 14.05
CA ASP A 82 -6.91 -21.59 13.13
C ASP A 82 -7.04 -20.95 11.74
N VAL A 83 -7.10 -19.62 11.68
CA VAL A 83 -7.15 -18.85 10.44
C VAL A 83 -5.76 -18.50 10.01
N LYS A 84 -5.21 -19.25 9.05
CA LYS A 84 -3.87 -19.05 8.52
C LYS A 84 -3.84 -17.89 7.54
N ILE A 85 -2.77 -17.09 7.58
CA ILE A 85 -2.48 -16.03 6.61
C ILE A 85 -1.05 -16.17 6.10
N ASP A 86 -0.73 -15.47 5.02
CA ASP A 86 0.55 -15.51 4.37
C ASP A 86 1.02 -14.10 4.03
N VAL A 87 1.97 -13.56 4.81
CA VAL A 87 2.43 -12.17 4.68
C VAL A 87 3.89 -12.00 5.10
N ILE A 88 4.53 -10.94 4.60
CA ILE A 88 5.70 -10.33 5.22
C ILE A 88 5.29 -8.99 5.85
N GLN A 89 5.79 -8.68 7.03
CA GLN A 89 5.48 -7.45 7.75
C GLN A 89 6.76 -6.67 8.06
N GLY A 90 6.68 -5.35 7.85
CA GLY A 90 7.76 -4.42 8.11
C GLY A 90 7.28 -3.04 8.51
N GLY A 91 8.23 -2.16 8.76
CA GLY A 91 8.02 -0.80 9.20
C GLY A 91 9.12 -0.35 10.15
N LEU A 92 8.81 0.65 10.98
CA LEU A 92 9.76 1.26 11.92
C LEU A 92 9.85 0.50 13.25
N ARG A 93 8.92 -0.38 13.52
CA ARG A 93 8.79 -1.24 14.70
C ARG A 93 8.98 -0.48 16.03
N ASN A 94 10.20 -0.34 16.50
CA ASN A 94 10.52 0.28 17.78
C ASN A 94 11.66 1.30 17.61
N ASP A 95 11.74 1.94 16.45
CA ASP A 95 12.75 2.98 16.28
C ASP A 95 12.39 4.19 17.15
N SER A 96 13.05 4.26 18.30
CA SER A 96 12.90 5.37 19.26
C SER A 96 13.31 6.72 18.65
N SER A 97 14.04 6.72 17.54
CA SER A 97 14.48 7.93 16.85
C SER A 97 13.35 8.61 16.06
N VAL A 98 12.31 7.86 15.69
CA VAL A 98 11.18 8.38 14.92
C VAL A 98 10.06 8.96 15.80
N GLY A 99 10.16 8.74 17.12
CA GLY A 99 9.14 9.15 18.08
C GLY A 99 7.85 8.32 17.94
N ASN A 100 6.88 8.61 18.81
CA ASN A 100 5.57 7.97 18.74
C ASN A 100 4.77 8.57 17.58
N LEU A 101 4.75 7.88 16.43
CA LEU A 101 3.87 8.26 15.33
C LEU A 101 2.41 8.09 15.77
N PRO A 102 1.56 9.12 15.58
CA PRO A 102 0.17 9.02 15.97
C PRO A 102 -0.53 7.93 15.16
N PRO A 103 -1.44 7.18 15.77
CA PRO A 103 -2.26 6.22 15.06
C PRO A 103 -3.21 6.93 14.09
N ILE A 104 -3.64 6.19 13.06
CA ILE A 104 -4.58 6.67 12.05
C ILE A 104 -5.93 5.97 12.19
N ALA A 105 -6.99 6.64 11.71
CA ALA A 105 -8.31 6.02 11.62
C ALA A 105 -8.26 4.77 10.71
N HIS A 106 -9.06 3.77 11.07
CA HIS A 106 -9.12 2.52 10.33
C HIS A 106 -10.01 2.66 9.09
N GLU A 107 -9.53 2.15 7.96
CA GLU A 107 -10.30 2.05 6.71
C GLU A 107 -10.51 0.57 6.38
N THR A 108 -11.73 0.09 6.49
CA THR A 108 -12.04 -1.30 6.15
C THR A 108 -12.10 -1.53 4.65
N THR A 109 -11.98 -2.77 4.20
CA THR A 109 -12.03 -3.12 2.78
C THR A 109 -13.42 -2.93 2.16
N ASP A 110 -14.48 -2.92 2.97
CA ASP A 110 -15.87 -2.76 2.50
C ASP A 110 -16.11 -1.44 1.74
N PRO A 111 -15.89 -0.25 2.31
CA PRO A 111 -16.06 1.01 1.59
C PRO A 111 -14.96 1.29 0.57
N THR A 112 -13.73 0.78 0.78
CA THR A 112 -12.62 1.04 -0.14
C THR A 112 -12.65 0.16 -1.38
N GLY A 113 -13.24 -1.03 -1.29
CA GLY A 113 -13.19 -2.06 -2.33
C GLY A 113 -11.79 -2.61 -2.61
N LEU A 114 -10.85 -2.40 -1.67
CA LEU A 114 -9.47 -2.88 -1.76
C LEU A 114 -9.32 -4.16 -0.96
N ASN A 115 -9.47 -5.31 -1.61
CA ASN A 115 -9.34 -6.62 -0.96
C ASN A 115 -7.87 -7.05 -0.84
N HIS A 116 -7.60 -7.98 0.08
CA HIS A 116 -6.28 -8.55 0.32
C HIS A 116 -5.97 -9.66 -0.68
N LEU A 117 -5.66 -9.26 -1.92
CA LEU A 117 -5.19 -10.15 -2.99
C LEU A 117 -3.66 -10.30 -2.94
N ASP A 118 -3.08 -11.20 -3.76
CA ASP A 118 -1.63 -11.36 -3.90
C ASP A 118 -0.96 -10.00 -4.18
N GLY A 119 0.04 -9.65 -3.36
CA GLY A 119 0.77 -8.38 -3.45
C GLY A 119 0.09 -7.17 -2.80
N THR A 120 -1.07 -7.31 -2.17
CA THR A 120 -1.71 -6.17 -1.48
C THR A 120 -0.87 -5.67 -0.32
N LEU A 121 -0.64 -4.33 -0.28
CA LEU A 121 -0.08 -3.63 0.87
C LEU A 121 -1.21 -3.24 1.82
N SER A 122 -1.06 -3.54 3.10
CA SER A 122 -2.05 -3.26 4.13
C SER A 122 -1.41 -2.79 5.44
N ARG A 123 -2.15 -2.02 6.24
CA ARG A 123 -1.69 -1.54 7.54
C ARG A 123 -1.71 -2.65 8.58
N ALA A 124 -0.58 -2.85 9.26
CA ALA A 124 -0.58 -3.69 10.45
C ALA A 124 -1.15 -2.93 11.64
N ARG A 125 -1.91 -3.63 12.47
CA ARG A 125 -2.56 -3.10 13.67
C ARG A 125 -2.66 -4.15 14.77
N SER A 126 -2.74 -3.71 16.01
CA SER A 126 -3.17 -4.53 17.15
C SER A 126 -4.70 -4.40 17.31
N GLU A 127 -5.18 -3.20 17.58
CA GLU A 127 -6.60 -2.86 17.73
C GLU A 127 -7.07 -1.98 16.56
N THR A 128 -8.37 -1.89 16.34
CA THR A 128 -8.96 -0.98 15.36
C THR A 128 -8.51 0.45 15.65
N GLY A 129 -7.92 1.12 14.63
CA GLY A 129 -7.41 2.48 14.77
C GLY A 129 -6.04 2.61 15.45
N SER A 130 -5.31 1.50 15.67
CA SER A 130 -3.94 1.54 16.23
C SER A 130 -2.82 1.56 15.17
N ALA A 131 -3.16 1.48 13.89
CA ALA A 131 -2.17 1.48 12.81
C ALA A 131 -1.37 2.79 12.74
N SER A 132 -0.07 2.70 12.48
CA SER A 132 0.81 3.87 12.32
C SER A 132 1.80 3.69 11.15
N SER A 133 3.03 3.25 11.41
CA SER A 133 4.08 3.05 10.40
C SER A 133 4.13 1.64 9.83
N GLU A 134 3.61 0.67 10.56
CA GLU A 134 3.73 -0.74 10.22
C GLU A 134 2.81 -1.13 9.05
N PHE A 135 3.34 -1.93 8.15
CA PHE A 135 2.61 -2.46 7.01
C PHE A 135 3.00 -3.91 6.72
N PHE A 136 2.17 -4.60 5.97
CA PHE A 136 2.48 -5.94 5.48
C PHE A 136 2.15 -6.06 3.99
N ILE A 137 2.73 -7.07 3.34
CA ILE A 137 2.47 -7.43 1.95
C ILE A 137 1.93 -8.85 1.94
N CYS A 138 0.77 -9.05 1.32
CA CYS A 138 0.12 -10.33 1.16
C CYS A 138 0.85 -11.22 0.14
N ILE A 139 0.87 -12.51 0.41
CA ILE A 139 1.32 -13.56 -0.51
C ILE A 139 0.14 -14.49 -0.75
N GLY A 140 -0.28 -14.59 -2.02
CA GLY A 140 -1.58 -15.15 -2.35
C GLY A 140 -2.74 -14.30 -1.84
N ASP A 141 -3.96 -14.73 -2.18
CA ASP A 141 -5.18 -14.06 -1.74
C ASP A 141 -5.48 -14.38 -0.28
N GLN A 142 -5.76 -13.34 0.51
CA GLN A 142 -5.94 -13.42 1.96
C GLN A 142 -7.33 -12.88 2.40
N PRO A 143 -8.44 -13.49 1.98
CA PRO A 143 -9.78 -12.95 2.23
C PRO A 143 -10.13 -12.85 3.73
N GLU A 144 -9.47 -13.64 4.57
CA GLU A 144 -9.68 -13.60 6.02
C GLU A 144 -9.08 -12.33 6.69
N LEU A 145 -8.36 -11.49 5.92
CA LEU A 145 -7.89 -10.18 6.32
C LEU A 145 -8.85 -9.05 5.94
N ASP A 146 -9.86 -9.33 5.10
CA ASP A 146 -10.87 -8.36 4.69
C ASP A 146 -11.88 -8.07 5.81
N PHE A 147 -12.73 -7.05 5.62
CA PHE A 147 -13.85 -6.78 6.50
C PHE A 147 -14.77 -8.01 6.59
N ASN A 148 -15.21 -8.36 7.79
CA ASN A 148 -15.89 -9.61 8.15
C ASN A 148 -15.04 -10.89 7.99
N GLY A 149 -13.74 -10.77 7.65
CA GLY A 149 -12.81 -11.88 7.71
C GLY A 149 -12.52 -12.31 9.16
N LYS A 150 -12.08 -13.55 9.32
CA LYS A 150 -11.99 -14.19 10.64
C LYS A 150 -10.60 -14.09 11.28
N ARG A 151 -9.63 -13.45 10.60
CA ARG A 151 -8.27 -13.34 11.17
C ARG A 151 -8.27 -12.54 12.47
N ASN A 152 -9.05 -11.48 12.55
CA ASN A 152 -9.27 -10.70 13.76
C ASN A 152 -10.69 -10.93 14.30
N PRO A 153 -10.83 -11.21 15.61
CA PRO A 153 -12.14 -11.46 16.22
C PRO A 153 -13.11 -10.27 16.14
N ASP A 154 -12.59 -9.07 15.95
CA ASP A 154 -13.39 -7.84 15.81
C ASP A 154 -14.11 -7.71 14.46
N GLY A 155 -13.80 -8.57 13.49
CA GLY A 155 -14.37 -8.56 12.16
C GLY A 155 -14.05 -7.32 11.30
N GLN A 156 -13.23 -6.38 11.82
CA GLN A 156 -12.91 -5.14 11.10
C GLN A 156 -11.84 -5.33 10.03
N GLY A 157 -11.19 -6.49 9.99
CA GLY A 157 -10.12 -6.78 9.03
C GLY A 157 -8.94 -5.81 9.14
N PHE A 158 -8.24 -5.61 8.03
CA PHE A 158 -7.11 -4.70 7.93
C PHE A 158 -7.35 -3.67 6.84
N ALA A 159 -6.56 -2.58 6.84
CA ALA A 159 -6.72 -1.46 5.92
C ALA A 159 -5.77 -1.62 4.72
N ALA A 160 -6.25 -2.22 3.64
CA ALA A 160 -5.54 -2.33 2.38
C ALA A 160 -5.41 -0.94 1.72
N PHE A 161 -4.21 -0.60 1.21
CA PHE A 161 -3.96 0.73 0.65
C PHE A 161 -3.07 0.76 -0.59
N GLY A 162 -2.61 -0.37 -1.08
CA GLY A 162 -1.73 -0.43 -2.25
C GLY A 162 -1.51 -1.85 -2.74
N ARG A 163 -0.73 -1.96 -3.82
CA ARG A 163 -0.40 -3.26 -4.42
C ARG A 163 0.98 -3.25 -5.05
N VAL A 164 1.73 -4.34 -4.84
CA VAL A 164 2.99 -4.62 -5.54
C VAL A 164 2.71 -4.78 -7.03
N THR A 165 3.50 -4.10 -7.85
CA THR A 165 3.46 -4.19 -9.31
C THR A 165 4.68 -4.95 -9.87
N GLU A 166 5.82 -4.88 -9.15
CA GLU A 166 7.04 -5.59 -9.50
C GLU A 166 7.78 -6.04 -8.22
N GLY A 167 8.51 -7.14 -8.28
CA GLY A 167 9.32 -7.62 -7.15
C GLY A 167 8.60 -8.57 -6.19
N MET A 168 7.49 -9.22 -6.57
CA MET A 168 6.87 -10.27 -5.75
C MET A 168 7.76 -11.48 -5.52
N ASP A 169 8.76 -11.72 -6.38
CA ASP A 169 9.81 -12.71 -6.13
C ASP A 169 10.71 -12.33 -4.95
N VAL A 170 11.01 -11.01 -4.78
CA VAL A 170 11.72 -10.49 -3.60
C VAL A 170 10.88 -10.70 -2.34
N VAL A 171 9.57 -10.38 -2.39
CA VAL A 171 8.63 -10.59 -1.28
C VAL A 171 8.63 -12.06 -0.84
N ARG A 172 8.52 -12.98 -1.79
CA ARG A 172 8.53 -14.43 -1.51
C ARG A 172 9.89 -14.92 -0.98
N ARG A 173 11.00 -14.38 -1.46
CA ARG A 173 12.34 -14.71 -0.89
C ARG A 173 12.45 -14.25 0.56
N ILE A 174 12.01 -13.05 0.88
CA ILE A 174 12.01 -12.53 2.26
C ILE A 174 11.18 -13.43 3.16
N GLN A 175 10.01 -13.86 2.72
CA GLN A 175 9.12 -14.72 3.49
C GLN A 175 9.74 -16.08 3.84
N GLN A 176 10.60 -16.62 2.99
CA GLN A 176 11.26 -17.91 3.18
C GLN A 176 12.52 -17.84 4.06
N LEU A 177 12.90 -16.67 4.55
CA LEU A 177 14.04 -16.53 5.45
C LEU A 177 13.76 -17.19 6.80
N GLN A 178 14.84 -17.54 7.50
CA GLN A 178 14.76 -18.19 8.80
C GLN A 178 14.10 -17.29 9.83
N ASP A 179 13.10 -17.83 10.52
CA ASP A 179 12.39 -17.15 11.60
C ASP A 179 12.33 -18.00 12.88
N SER A 180 12.07 -17.34 13.98
CA SER A 180 11.66 -17.94 15.25
C SER A 180 10.34 -17.31 15.68
N MET A 181 9.28 -18.12 15.79
CA MET A 181 7.94 -17.63 16.13
C MET A 181 7.52 -16.42 15.28
N GLN A 182 7.69 -16.53 13.96
CA GLN A 182 7.38 -15.50 12.95
C GLN A 182 8.36 -14.31 12.90
N ILE A 183 9.28 -14.17 13.84
CA ILE A 183 10.26 -13.07 13.84
C ILE A 183 11.50 -13.53 13.09
N LEU A 184 11.90 -12.80 12.06
CA LEU A 184 13.11 -13.09 11.30
C LEU A 184 14.35 -13.07 12.22
N THR A 185 15.17 -14.10 12.14
CA THR A 185 16.44 -14.18 12.85
C THR A 185 17.35 -13.02 12.44
N GLU A 186 17.34 -12.67 11.16
CA GLU A 186 18.02 -11.52 10.59
C GLU A 186 16.99 -10.68 9.82
N PRO A 187 16.52 -9.55 10.38
CA PRO A 187 15.60 -8.65 9.70
C PRO A 187 16.18 -8.10 8.40
N VAL A 188 15.37 -8.08 7.35
CA VAL A 188 15.77 -7.50 6.06
C VAL A 188 15.64 -5.98 6.13
N LYS A 189 16.77 -5.28 5.96
CA LYS A 189 16.80 -3.82 6.00
C LYS A 189 16.00 -3.21 4.84
N ILE A 190 15.11 -2.28 5.15
CA ILE A 190 14.56 -1.34 4.17
C ILE A 190 15.54 -0.18 4.09
N VAL A 191 16.22 -0.07 2.96
CA VAL A 191 17.24 0.97 2.72
C VAL A 191 16.58 2.31 2.49
N SER A 192 15.52 2.32 1.70
CA SER A 192 14.69 3.49 1.44
C SER A 192 13.36 3.12 0.83
N ILE A 193 12.38 4.01 0.96
CA ILE A 193 11.15 3.98 0.17
C ILE A 193 11.04 5.33 -0.54
N ARG A 194 10.95 5.33 -1.89
CA ARG A 194 10.92 6.54 -2.71
C ARG A 194 9.79 6.50 -3.72
N ARG A 195 9.24 7.69 -4.04
CA ARG A 195 8.32 7.82 -5.18
C ARG A 195 9.02 7.46 -6.48
N VAL A 196 8.31 6.76 -7.35
CA VAL A 196 8.67 6.64 -8.77
C VAL A 196 8.38 8.00 -9.42
N GLN A 197 9.35 8.53 -10.15
CA GLN A 197 9.22 9.79 -10.91
C GLN A 197 8.44 9.59 -12.20
#